data_fc81e80aaeb46c168a1f9f7c16a2030d
#
_entry.id   fc81e80aaeb46c168a1f9f7c16a2030d
#
_cell.length_a   1.000
_cell.length_b   1.000
_cell.length_c   1.000
_cell.angle_alpha   90.00
_cell.angle_beta   90.00
_cell.angle_gamma   90.00
#
_symmetry.space_group_name_H-M   'P 1'
#
loop_
_entity.id
_entity.type
_entity.pdbx_description
1 polymer ?
#
loop_
_entity_poly.entity_id
_entity_poly.type
_entity_poly.pdbx_seq_one_letter_code
_entity_poly.pdbx_strand_id
1 'polypeptide(L)'
;DESLNEQMNTLNSLTGAKLTYTVKGTVSTIDHEVLKSWLVQDENGNYSIDESKEKAFIEQLADQIDTYGKSRKFTTHDGAQITLATNRYGWQVDREKSLENLKTALAEGKEQEMELSYSHKAKGTSDNDLGDVYVEISIDRQTMWCYKNGQLVVETPVVTGDISKEGRATPKNGCWPIFWKTTEYTMKGPKDANGQPEYTAFVHYWMPFNGGVGIHDLASRGNNFGGDIYKTNGSHGCINTPLEAAKTIYETVSVGTPVIVY
;
A
#
# COMPACT_ATOMS: atom_id res chain seq x y z
N ASP A 1 4.26 26.04 50.52
CA ASP A 1 2.97 26.00 49.87
C ASP A 1 2.79 24.68 49.12
N GLU A 2 2.18 23.71 49.83
CA GLU A 2 2.09 22.32 49.36
C GLU A 2 1.30 22.23 48.03
N SER A 3 0.22 23.01 47.90
CA SER A 3 -0.64 23.10 46.69
C SER A 3 0.13 23.65 45.49
N LEU A 4 1.02 24.61 45.65
CA LEU A 4 1.84 25.17 44.56
C LEU A 4 2.86 24.16 44.04
N ASN A 5 3.43 23.38 44.96
CA ASN A 5 4.39 22.33 44.63
C ASN A 5 3.72 21.17 43.87
N GLU A 6 2.50 20.79 44.27
CA GLU A 6 1.71 19.77 43.57
C GLU A 6 1.34 20.21 42.14
N GLN A 7 0.92 21.47 41.96
CA GLN A 7 0.65 22.01 40.62
C GLN A 7 1.91 22.05 39.75
N MET A 8 3.06 22.48 40.29
CA MET A 8 4.33 22.48 39.57
C MET A 8 4.76 21.06 39.16
N ASN A 9 4.64 20.10 40.08
CA ASN A 9 4.95 18.70 39.78
C ASN A 9 4.05 18.12 38.67
N THR A 10 2.75 18.44 38.68
CA THR A 10 1.80 18.05 37.62
C THR A 10 2.19 18.66 36.28
N LEU A 11 2.47 19.95 36.21
CA LEU A 11 2.90 20.63 35.00
C LEU A 11 4.21 20.05 34.45
N ASN A 12 5.20 19.83 35.31
CA ASN A 12 6.46 19.22 34.91
C ASN A 12 6.26 17.79 34.39
N SER A 13 5.36 17.02 34.99
CA SER A 13 5.04 15.68 34.53
C SER A 13 4.37 15.71 33.14
N LEU A 14 3.42 16.62 32.91
CA LEU A 14 2.73 16.77 31.63
C LEU A 14 3.64 17.27 30.49
N THR A 15 4.69 18.02 30.81
CA THR A 15 5.58 18.65 29.81
C THR A 15 6.98 18.06 29.78
N GLY A 16 7.21 16.95 30.48
CA GLY A 16 8.53 16.34 30.63
C GLY A 16 9.01 15.49 29.45
N ALA A 17 8.08 15.07 28.58
CA ALA A 17 8.43 14.24 27.44
C ALA A 17 9.14 15.04 26.34
N LYS A 18 10.04 14.36 25.61
CA LYS A 18 10.59 14.86 24.35
C LYS A 18 10.49 13.73 23.32
N LEU A 19 9.59 13.90 22.34
CA LEU A 19 9.29 12.89 21.35
C LEU A 19 9.70 13.37 19.96
N THR A 20 10.48 12.56 19.24
CA THR A 20 10.99 12.90 17.91
C THR A 20 10.45 11.95 16.88
N TYR A 21 9.79 12.47 15.85
CA TYR A 21 9.31 11.73 14.67
C TYR A 21 10.16 12.11 13.46
N THR A 22 10.55 11.12 12.66
CA THR A 22 11.19 11.37 11.36
C THR A 22 10.32 10.78 10.25
N VAL A 23 9.73 11.65 9.42
CA VAL A 23 8.85 11.26 8.32
C VAL A 23 9.45 11.78 7.01
N LYS A 24 9.76 10.87 6.08
CA LYS A 24 10.43 11.21 4.79
C LYS A 24 11.64 12.14 4.95
N GLY A 25 12.43 11.92 6.01
CA GLY A 25 13.61 12.74 6.32
C GLY A 25 13.32 14.07 7.01
N THR A 26 12.05 14.43 7.20
CA THR A 26 11.66 15.60 8.00
C THR A 26 11.51 15.21 9.45
N VAL A 27 12.22 15.94 10.32
CA VAL A 27 12.17 15.75 11.77
C VAL A 27 11.11 16.67 12.38
N SER A 28 10.24 16.11 13.20
CA SER A 28 9.23 16.84 13.98
C SER A 28 9.37 16.44 15.44
N THR A 29 9.52 17.42 16.33
CA THR A 29 9.73 17.18 17.75
C THR A 29 8.60 17.78 18.57
N ILE A 30 8.10 17.00 19.53
CA ILE A 30 7.28 17.46 20.64
C ILE A 30 8.21 17.60 21.84
N ASP A 31 8.47 18.80 22.26
CA ASP A 31 9.31 19.13 23.42
C ASP A 31 8.52 19.90 24.48
N HIS A 32 9.19 20.34 25.51
CA HIS A 32 8.60 21.09 26.61
C HIS A 32 7.80 22.32 26.14
N GLU A 33 8.34 23.12 25.20
CA GLU A 33 7.66 24.32 24.73
C GLU A 33 6.40 24.00 23.90
N VAL A 34 6.46 22.95 23.08
CA VAL A 34 5.29 22.44 22.34
C VAL A 34 4.24 21.95 23.32
N LEU A 35 4.61 21.10 24.28
CA LEU A 35 3.67 20.56 25.29
C LEU A 35 3.06 21.63 26.15
N LYS A 36 3.82 22.63 26.54
CA LYS A 36 3.33 23.81 27.27
C LYS A 36 2.24 24.55 26.48
N SER A 37 2.38 24.66 25.16
CA SER A 37 1.38 25.26 24.28
C SER A 37 0.10 24.39 24.10
N TRP A 38 0.16 23.11 24.49
CA TRP A 38 -0.94 22.16 24.43
C TRP A 38 -1.69 22.01 25.75
N LEU A 39 -1.24 22.68 26.82
CA LEU A 39 -1.93 22.60 28.11
C LEU A 39 -3.27 23.30 28.06
N VAL A 40 -4.27 22.66 28.62
CA VAL A 40 -5.59 23.21 28.91
C VAL A 40 -5.90 23.04 30.39
N GLN A 41 -6.71 23.94 30.94
CA GLN A 41 -7.16 23.90 32.31
C GLN A 41 -8.67 23.70 32.37
N ASP A 42 -9.13 22.77 33.18
CA ASP A 42 -10.56 22.54 33.41
C ASP A 42 -11.14 23.59 34.41
N GLU A 43 -12.48 23.53 34.63
CA GLU A 43 -13.20 24.41 35.55
C GLU A 43 -12.73 24.28 37.03
N ASN A 44 -12.08 23.17 37.37
CA ASN A 44 -11.57 22.89 38.71
C ASN A 44 -10.10 23.31 38.86
N GLY A 45 -9.48 23.82 37.80
CA GLY A 45 -8.08 24.25 37.80
C GLY A 45 -7.08 23.13 37.46
N ASN A 46 -7.51 21.92 37.07
CA ASN A 46 -6.63 20.83 36.71
C ASN A 46 -6.08 21.02 35.29
N TYR A 47 -4.80 20.75 35.10
CA TYR A 47 -4.14 20.81 33.79
C TYR A 47 -4.15 19.45 33.12
N SER A 48 -4.33 19.45 31.80
CA SER A 48 -4.20 18.29 30.91
C SER A 48 -3.66 18.71 29.56
N ILE A 49 -3.22 17.75 28.75
CA ILE A 49 -2.87 17.98 27.34
C ILE A 49 -4.16 18.02 26.50
N ASP A 50 -4.28 19.00 25.63
CA ASP A 50 -5.39 19.15 24.70
C ASP A 50 -5.30 18.06 23.61
N GLU A 51 -6.26 17.11 23.65
CA GLU A 51 -6.33 16.01 22.68
C GLU A 51 -6.47 16.51 21.23
N SER A 52 -7.06 17.67 21.02
CA SER A 52 -7.19 18.24 19.69
C SER A 52 -5.82 18.60 19.10
N LYS A 53 -4.86 18.99 19.91
CA LYS A 53 -3.48 19.27 19.52
C LYS A 53 -2.70 18.00 19.22
N GLU A 54 -2.90 16.94 20.03
CA GLU A 54 -2.34 15.62 19.76
C GLU A 54 -2.81 15.08 18.41
N LYS A 55 -4.14 15.13 18.16
CA LYS A 55 -4.75 14.73 16.89
C LYS A 55 -4.22 15.54 15.71
N ALA A 56 -4.15 16.86 15.84
CA ALA A 56 -3.65 17.76 14.81
C ALA A 56 -2.19 17.48 14.46
N PHE A 57 -1.36 17.15 15.45
CA PHE A 57 0.04 16.77 15.24
C PHE A 57 0.15 15.47 14.43
N ILE A 58 -0.59 14.43 14.80
CA ILE A 58 -0.60 13.17 14.04
C ILE A 58 -1.09 13.41 12.61
N GLU A 59 -2.12 14.24 12.40
CA GLU A 59 -2.63 14.59 11.08
C GLU A 59 -1.58 15.32 10.24
N GLN A 60 -0.85 16.27 10.83
CA GLN A 60 0.25 16.96 10.16
C GLN A 60 1.36 16.00 9.70
N LEU A 61 1.68 14.97 10.50
CA LEU A 61 2.66 13.94 10.10
C LEU A 61 2.08 13.04 8.99
N ALA A 62 0.80 12.68 9.09
CA ALA A 62 0.12 11.86 8.09
C ALA A 62 0.06 12.57 6.73
N ASP A 63 -0.21 13.86 6.68
CA ASP A 63 -0.25 14.66 5.46
C ASP A 63 1.08 14.66 4.68
N GLN A 64 2.20 14.46 5.38
CA GLN A 64 3.52 14.39 4.76
C GLN A 64 3.78 13.06 4.04
N ILE A 65 3.09 11.97 4.43
CA ILE A 65 3.41 10.63 3.94
C ILE A 65 2.24 9.93 3.24
N ASP A 66 0.99 10.23 3.58
CA ASP A 66 -0.17 9.53 3.04
C ASP A 66 -0.29 9.69 1.53
N THR A 67 -0.29 8.56 0.83
CA THR A 67 -0.42 8.45 -0.63
C THR A 67 -1.44 7.41 -1.06
N TYR A 68 -1.91 6.58 -0.13
CA TYR A 68 -2.94 5.58 -0.41
C TYR A 68 -4.22 6.23 -0.96
N GLY A 69 -4.75 5.68 -2.05
CA GLY A 69 -5.94 6.20 -2.70
C GLY A 69 -5.74 7.46 -3.55
N LYS A 70 -4.58 8.13 -3.46
CA LYS A 70 -4.28 9.32 -4.26
C LYS A 70 -3.83 8.92 -5.67
N SER A 71 -4.19 9.73 -6.68
CA SER A 71 -3.65 9.56 -8.03
C SER A 71 -2.13 9.75 -8.03
N ARG A 72 -1.43 9.06 -8.93
CA ARG A 72 0.02 9.17 -9.07
C ARG A 72 0.45 9.24 -10.53
N LYS A 73 1.52 9.97 -10.77
CA LYS A 73 2.20 9.98 -12.06
C LYS A 73 3.10 8.75 -12.17
N PHE A 74 3.12 8.16 -13.34
CA PHE A 74 3.95 7.00 -13.65
C PHE A 74 4.58 7.17 -15.02
N THR A 75 5.86 6.85 -15.12
CA THR A 75 6.57 6.78 -16.40
C THR A 75 6.56 5.32 -16.86
N THR A 76 5.91 5.04 -17.96
CA THR A 76 5.78 3.68 -18.51
C THR A 76 7.10 3.17 -19.06
N HIS A 77 7.17 1.85 -19.36
CA HIS A 77 8.33 1.20 -19.96
C HIS A 77 8.90 1.95 -21.16
N ASP A 78 8.06 2.49 -22.02
CA ASP A 78 8.42 3.26 -23.23
C ASP A 78 8.60 4.77 -22.98
N GLY A 79 8.61 5.21 -21.73
CA GLY A 79 8.89 6.60 -21.34
C GLY A 79 7.67 7.54 -21.40
N ALA A 80 6.47 7.04 -21.71
CA ALA A 80 5.27 7.87 -21.67
C ALA A 80 4.88 8.21 -20.22
N GLN A 81 4.44 9.46 -20.01
CA GLN A 81 3.92 9.92 -18.72
C GLN A 81 2.42 9.70 -18.65
N ILE A 82 1.98 8.88 -17.71
CA ILE A 82 0.55 8.61 -17.47
C ILE A 82 0.15 8.97 -16.03
N THR A 83 -1.14 9.13 -15.81
CA THR A 83 -1.70 9.31 -14.45
C THR A 83 -2.52 8.08 -14.10
N LEU A 84 -2.12 7.40 -13.01
CA LEU A 84 -2.87 6.30 -12.43
C LEU A 84 -3.92 6.88 -11.48
N ALA A 85 -5.19 6.75 -11.83
CA ALA A 85 -6.30 7.35 -11.09
C ALA A 85 -6.81 6.45 -9.95
N THR A 86 -6.80 5.13 -10.17
CA THR A 86 -7.29 4.15 -9.20
C THR A 86 -6.12 3.52 -8.45
N ASN A 87 -5.96 3.86 -7.17
CA ASN A 87 -4.86 3.35 -6.38
C ASN A 87 -5.35 2.74 -5.07
N ARG A 88 -5.02 1.47 -4.87
CA ARG A 88 -5.12 0.77 -3.58
C ARG A 88 -3.72 0.40 -3.08
N TYR A 89 -2.78 1.27 -3.34
CA TYR A 89 -1.38 1.17 -3.00
C TYR A 89 -0.90 2.51 -2.45
N GLY A 90 0.05 2.49 -1.54
CA GLY A 90 0.63 3.69 -0.95
C GLY A 90 0.76 3.59 0.57
N TRP A 91 1.22 4.67 1.17
CA TRP A 91 1.29 4.86 2.61
C TRP A 91 -0.04 5.38 3.15
N GLN A 92 -0.47 4.85 4.29
CA GLN A 92 -1.58 5.40 5.05
C GLN A 92 -1.32 5.24 6.54
N VAL A 93 -1.26 6.35 7.25
CA VAL A 93 -1.10 6.36 8.71
C VAL A 93 -2.36 5.81 9.37
N ASP A 94 -2.19 4.90 10.31
CA ASP A 94 -3.19 4.51 11.28
C ASP A 94 -3.24 5.60 12.38
N ARG A 95 -4.16 6.54 12.22
CA ARG A 95 -4.26 7.72 13.08
C ARG A 95 -4.64 7.37 14.52
N GLU A 96 -5.54 6.41 14.69
CA GLU A 96 -6.00 5.97 16.01
C GLU A 96 -4.84 5.31 16.77
N LYS A 97 -4.15 4.37 16.13
CA LYS A 97 -3.01 3.68 16.75
C LYS A 97 -1.83 4.61 17.00
N SER A 98 -1.55 5.54 16.07
CA SER A 98 -0.48 6.53 16.25
C SER A 98 -0.80 7.50 17.39
N LEU A 99 -2.05 7.92 17.55
CA LEU A 99 -2.50 8.75 18.67
C LEU A 99 -2.39 8.01 20.02
N GLU A 100 -2.80 6.75 20.06
CA GLU A 100 -2.66 5.90 21.25
C GLU A 100 -1.19 5.78 21.68
N ASN A 101 -0.29 5.54 20.72
CA ASN A 101 1.14 5.44 20.97
C ASN A 101 1.71 6.78 21.45
N LEU A 102 1.28 7.91 20.85
CA LEU A 102 1.67 9.25 21.27
C LEU A 102 1.29 9.50 22.74
N LYS A 103 0.03 9.25 23.11
CA LYS A 103 -0.47 9.42 24.47
C LYS A 103 0.29 8.57 25.49
N THR A 104 0.59 7.33 25.12
CA THR A 104 1.40 6.44 25.97
C THR A 104 2.81 7.01 26.18
N ALA A 105 3.47 7.46 25.13
CA ALA A 105 4.80 8.04 25.21
C ALA A 105 4.84 9.35 26.00
N LEU A 106 3.82 10.20 25.87
CA LEU A 106 3.67 11.41 26.69
C LEU A 106 3.56 11.08 28.18
N ALA A 107 2.76 10.05 28.52
CA ALA A 107 2.59 9.61 29.90
C ALA A 107 3.89 9.03 30.52
N GLU A 108 4.79 8.48 29.72
CA GLU A 108 6.12 8.02 30.18
C GLU A 108 7.05 9.17 30.55
N GLY A 109 6.87 10.37 29.99
CA GLY A 109 7.61 11.56 30.31
C GLY A 109 9.10 11.51 29.94
N LYS A 110 9.49 10.70 28.93
CA LYS A 110 10.87 10.44 28.55
C LYS A 110 11.22 11.04 27.19
N GLU A 111 12.52 11.16 26.91
CA GLU A 111 13.03 11.40 25.58
C GLU A 111 13.08 10.08 24.79
N GLN A 112 12.44 10.05 23.60
CA GLN A 112 12.44 8.88 22.75
C GLN A 112 12.14 9.21 21.29
N GLU A 113 12.67 8.36 20.40
CA GLU A 113 12.32 8.34 18.99
C GLU A 113 11.00 7.59 18.81
N MET A 114 10.12 8.16 17.98
CA MET A 114 8.78 7.64 17.73
C MET A 114 8.60 7.26 16.28
N GLU A 115 7.83 6.21 16.06
CA GLU A 115 7.38 5.81 14.72
C GLU A 115 5.86 5.94 14.60
N LEU A 116 5.38 6.31 13.41
CA LEU A 116 3.96 6.23 13.08
C LEU A 116 3.53 4.79 12.90
N SER A 117 2.30 4.48 13.28
CA SER A 117 1.62 3.25 12.90
C SER A 117 0.99 3.43 11.52
N TYR A 118 0.96 2.37 10.72
CA TYR A 118 0.43 2.41 9.36
C TYR A 118 -0.63 1.34 9.14
N SER A 119 -1.75 1.71 8.55
CA SER A 119 -2.77 0.78 8.03
C SER A 119 -2.40 0.23 6.65
N HIS A 120 -1.67 1.03 5.85
CA HIS A 120 -1.10 0.60 4.57
C HIS A 120 0.35 1.08 4.44
N LYS A 121 1.19 0.21 3.86
CA LYS A 121 2.61 0.52 3.60
C LYS A 121 2.94 0.33 2.13
N ALA A 122 3.62 1.31 1.54
CA ALA A 122 4.27 1.18 0.25
C ALA A 122 5.66 0.54 0.38
N LYS A 123 6.26 0.16 -0.74
CA LYS A 123 7.62 -0.42 -0.79
C LYS A 123 8.71 0.64 -0.89
N GLY A 124 8.37 1.85 -1.33
CA GLY A 124 9.30 2.95 -1.47
C GLY A 124 8.83 4.21 -0.77
N THR A 125 9.74 5.16 -0.64
CA THR A 125 9.49 6.51 -0.09
C THR A 125 9.73 7.61 -1.12
N SER A 126 10.02 7.23 -2.37
CA SER A 126 10.13 8.15 -3.51
C SER A 126 8.75 8.77 -3.86
N ASP A 127 8.73 9.72 -4.78
CA ASP A 127 7.51 10.43 -5.18
C ASP A 127 6.40 9.51 -5.72
N ASN A 128 6.77 8.36 -6.29
CA ASN A 128 5.82 7.37 -6.80
C ASN A 128 5.59 6.17 -5.85
N ASP A 129 6.28 6.09 -4.73
CA ASP A 129 6.22 5.04 -3.70
C ASP A 129 6.53 3.61 -4.16
N LEU A 130 6.93 3.37 -5.42
CA LEU A 130 6.98 2.01 -5.99
C LEU A 130 8.09 1.14 -5.38
N GLY A 131 9.17 1.77 -4.92
CA GLY A 131 10.34 1.05 -4.42
C GLY A 131 11.15 0.40 -5.55
N ASP A 132 12.00 -0.56 -5.16
CA ASP A 132 13.00 -1.15 -6.07
C ASP A 132 12.44 -2.28 -6.95
N VAL A 133 11.29 -2.84 -6.57
CA VAL A 133 10.64 -3.95 -7.30
C VAL A 133 9.20 -3.58 -7.60
N TYR A 134 8.84 -3.63 -8.88
CA TYR A 134 7.45 -3.45 -9.32
C TYR A 134 7.16 -4.24 -10.59
N VAL A 135 5.87 -4.46 -10.85
CA VAL A 135 5.36 -5.08 -12.07
C VAL A 135 4.55 -4.05 -12.83
N GLU A 136 4.77 -3.96 -14.14
CA GLU A 136 4.08 -3.08 -15.07
C GLU A 136 3.34 -3.92 -16.11
N ILE A 137 2.09 -3.60 -16.40
CA ILE A 137 1.23 -4.34 -17.34
C ILE A 137 0.54 -3.35 -18.27
N SER A 138 0.82 -3.45 -19.55
CA SER A 138 0.11 -2.72 -20.61
C SER A 138 -0.97 -3.62 -21.23
N ILE A 139 -2.24 -3.25 -21.05
CA ILE A 139 -3.38 -3.99 -21.65
C ILE A 139 -3.34 -3.86 -23.16
N ASP A 140 -3.06 -2.69 -23.69
CA ASP A 140 -3.07 -2.45 -25.14
C ASP A 140 -1.94 -3.21 -25.85
N ARG A 141 -0.78 -3.36 -25.19
CA ARG A 141 0.37 -4.11 -25.74
C ARG A 141 0.32 -5.59 -25.40
N GLN A 142 -0.53 -6.02 -24.49
CA GLN A 142 -0.58 -7.37 -23.93
C GLN A 142 0.81 -7.85 -23.50
N THR A 143 1.54 -6.95 -22.81
CA THR A 143 2.90 -7.17 -22.34
C THR A 143 3.01 -6.80 -20.87
N MET A 144 3.77 -7.59 -20.16
CA MET A 144 4.11 -7.37 -18.75
C MET A 144 5.61 -7.29 -18.57
N TRP A 145 6.05 -6.34 -17.77
CA TRP A 145 7.44 -6.13 -17.37
C TRP A 145 7.57 -6.24 -15.87
N CYS A 146 8.66 -6.83 -15.40
CA CYS A 146 9.03 -6.86 -13.99
C CYS A 146 10.40 -6.20 -13.82
N TYR A 147 10.47 -5.25 -12.92
CA TYR A 147 11.69 -4.51 -12.60
C TYR A 147 12.21 -4.85 -11.23
N LYS A 148 13.53 -4.84 -11.06
CA LYS A 148 14.22 -4.93 -9.77
C LYS A 148 15.44 -4.03 -9.78
N ASN A 149 15.54 -3.13 -8.80
CA ASN A 149 16.64 -2.15 -8.68
C ASN A 149 16.84 -1.32 -9.97
N GLY A 150 15.74 -0.91 -10.60
CA GLY A 150 15.74 -0.15 -11.85
C GLY A 150 16.12 -0.95 -13.10
N GLN A 151 16.37 -2.26 -12.98
CA GLN A 151 16.71 -3.14 -14.09
C GLN A 151 15.52 -4.00 -14.51
N LEU A 152 15.35 -4.17 -15.81
CA LEU A 152 14.36 -5.08 -16.36
C LEU A 152 14.78 -6.54 -16.11
N VAL A 153 13.93 -7.30 -15.39
CA VAL A 153 14.15 -8.72 -15.08
C VAL A 153 13.35 -9.62 -16.01
N VAL A 154 12.11 -9.23 -16.30
CA VAL A 154 11.21 -9.97 -17.18
C VAL A 154 10.51 -9.01 -18.12
N GLU A 155 10.47 -9.36 -19.41
CA GLU A 155 9.53 -8.87 -20.39
C GLU A 155 8.82 -10.08 -21.02
N THR A 156 7.50 -10.11 -21.00
CA THR A 156 6.73 -11.27 -21.47
C THR A 156 5.38 -10.87 -22.06
N PRO A 157 4.95 -11.51 -23.17
CA PRO A 157 3.56 -11.39 -23.60
C PRO A 157 2.65 -12.02 -22.56
N VAL A 158 1.44 -11.46 -22.42
CA VAL A 158 0.41 -11.94 -21.49
C VAL A 158 -0.96 -12.01 -22.21
N VAL A 159 -1.96 -12.58 -21.53
CA VAL A 159 -3.34 -12.44 -21.94
C VAL A 159 -4.13 -11.92 -20.75
N THR A 160 -4.68 -10.72 -20.88
CA THR A 160 -5.52 -10.07 -19.89
C THR A 160 -7.00 -10.46 -20.06
N GLY A 161 -7.88 -9.85 -19.29
CA GLY A 161 -9.32 -10.13 -19.28
C GLY A 161 -10.00 -9.94 -20.65
N ASP A 162 -10.98 -10.79 -20.94
CA ASP A 162 -11.75 -10.78 -22.17
C ASP A 162 -12.70 -9.57 -22.21
N ILE A 163 -12.39 -8.59 -23.04
CA ILE A 163 -13.18 -7.36 -23.15
C ILE A 163 -14.48 -7.53 -23.94
N SER A 164 -14.68 -8.65 -24.64
CA SER A 164 -15.94 -8.96 -25.30
C SER A 164 -17.04 -9.44 -24.34
N LYS A 165 -16.67 -9.73 -23.10
CA LYS A 165 -17.55 -10.27 -22.05
C LYS A 165 -17.64 -9.33 -20.87
N GLU A 166 -18.85 -8.98 -20.49
CA GLU A 166 -19.11 -8.12 -19.33
C GLU A 166 -18.48 -8.70 -18.05
N GLY A 167 -17.86 -7.83 -17.26
CA GLY A 167 -17.25 -8.18 -15.96
C GLY A 167 -15.92 -8.92 -16.05
N ARG A 168 -15.37 -9.17 -17.27
CA ARG A 168 -14.11 -9.90 -17.45
C ARG A 168 -12.90 -9.01 -17.77
N ALA A 169 -13.10 -7.73 -18.03
CA ALA A 169 -11.99 -6.83 -18.28
C ALA A 169 -11.04 -6.76 -17.08
N THR A 170 -9.73 -6.80 -17.33
CA THR A 170 -8.74 -6.52 -16.29
C THR A 170 -8.87 -5.08 -15.81
N PRO A 171 -8.92 -4.81 -14.48
CA PRO A 171 -8.90 -3.46 -13.96
C PRO A 171 -7.65 -2.70 -14.43
N LYS A 172 -7.83 -1.45 -14.87
CA LYS A 172 -6.76 -0.63 -15.45
C LYS A 172 -6.70 0.77 -14.83
N ASN A 173 -5.69 1.55 -15.23
CA ASN A 173 -5.38 2.90 -14.74
C ASN A 173 -5.16 2.95 -13.23
N GLY A 174 -4.45 1.97 -12.70
CA GLY A 174 -4.23 1.88 -11.27
C GLY A 174 -2.97 1.14 -10.84
N CYS A 175 -2.78 1.16 -9.52
CA CYS A 175 -1.70 0.49 -8.83
C CYS A 175 -2.25 -0.27 -7.62
N TRP A 176 -1.89 -1.52 -7.49
CA TRP A 176 -2.35 -2.44 -6.43
C TRP A 176 -1.19 -3.22 -5.86
N PRO A 177 -1.17 -3.53 -4.56
CA PRO A 177 -0.16 -4.42 -3.98
C PRO A 177 -0.47 -5.88 -4.29
N ILE A 178 0.54 -6.72 -4.43
CA ILE A 178 0.35 -8.17 -4.31
C ILE A 178 -0.08 -8.48 -2.88
N PHE A 179 -1.26 -9.07 -2.70
CA PHE A 179 -1.83 -9.32 -1.36
C PHE A 179 -1.16 -10.50 -0.66
N TRP A 180 -0.92 -11.57 -1.41
CA TRP A 180 -0.22 -12.79 -1.00
C TRP A 180 0.29 -13.51 -2.24
N LYS A 181 1.06 -14.54 -2.06
CA LYS A 181 1.52 -15.38 -3.17
C LYS A 181 1.68 -16.82 -2.71
N THR A 182 1.44 -17.75 -3.60
CA THR A 182 1.60 -19.19 -3.34
C THR A 182 1.94 -19.95 -4.61
N THR A 183 2.42 -21.16 -4.42
CA THR A 183 2.62 -22.14 -5.51
C THR A 183 1.55 -23.22 -5.43
N GLU A 184 1.37 -23.99 -6.52
CA GLU A 184 0.50 -25.16 -6.59
C GLU A 184 -0.94 -24.84 -6.12
N TYR A 185 -1.58 -23.88 -6.79
CA TYR A 185 -2.88 -23.39 -6.37
C TYR A 185 -3.98 -23.77 -7.38
N THR A 186 -5.13 -24.25 -6.89
CA THR A 186 -6.32 -24.47 -7.70
C THR A 186 -7.28 -23.29 -7.58
N MET A 187 -7.31 -22.46 -8.59
CA MET A 187 -8.28 -21.37 -8.70
C MET A 187 -9.68 -21.93 -8.93
N LYS A 188 -10.68 -21.28 -8.34
CA LYS A 188 -12.10 -21.62 -8.53
C LYS A 188 -12.82 -20.39 -9.04
N GLY A 189 -13.55 -20.54 -10.15
CA GLY A 189 -14.42 -19.51 -10.69
C GLY A 189 -15.61 -19.19 -9.77
N PRO A 190 -16.45 -18.22 -10.18
CA PRO A 190 -17.70 -17.94 -9.47
C PRO A 190 -18.54 -19.22 -9.34
N LYS A 191 -19.43 -19.23 -8.35
CA LYS A 191 -20.37 -20.35 -8.18
C LYS A 191 -21.54 -20.19 -9.13
N ASP A 192 -21.91 -21.29 -9.77
CA ASP A 192 -23.14 -21.40 -10.56
C ASP A 192 -24.41 -21.46 -9.66
N ALA A 193 -25.59 -21.58 -10.28
CA ALA A 193 -26.86 -21.69 -9.57
C ALA A 193 -26.96 -22.92 -8.65
N ASN A 194 -26.10 -23.93 -8.84
CA ASN A 194 -26.04 -25.14 -8.02
C ASN A 194 -24.95 -25.07 -6.93
N GLY A 195 -24.28 -23.92 -6.81
CA GLY A 195 -23.21 -23.68 -5.83
C GLY A 195 -21.87 -24.31 -6.23
N GLN A 196 -21.72 -24.81 -7.47
CA GLN A 196 -20.47 -25.35 -8.00
C GLN A 196 -19.65 -24.26 -8.69
N PRO A 197 -18.32 -24.32 -8.66
CA PRO A 197 -17.50 -23.36 -9.42
C PRO A 197 -17.73 -23.55 -10.91
N GLU A 198 -17.94 -22.45 -11.65
CA GLU A 198 -18.10 -22.47 -13.12
C GLU A 198 -16.89 -23.05 -13.84
N TYR A 199 -15.72 -22.91 -13.24
CA TYR A 199 -14.47 -23.53 -13.70
C TYR A 199 -13.50 -23.74 -12.54
N THR A 200 -12.53 -24.61 -12.74
CA THR A 200 -11.34 -24.74 -11.92
C THR A 200 -10.10 -24.70 -12.80
N ALA A 201 -9.03 -24.06 -12.33
CA ALA A 201 -7.76 -24.01 -13.06
C ALA A 201 -6.61 -24.21 -12.06
N PHE A 202 -5.77 -25.22 -12.31
CA PHE A 202 -4.53 -25.41 -11.58
C PHE A 202 -3.45 -24.50 -12.13
N VAL A 203 -2.72 -23.82 -11.24
CA VAL A 203 -1.62 -22.93 -11.58
C VAL A 203 -0.43 -23.21 -10.66
N HIS A 204 0.79 -23.12 -11.19
CA HIS A 204 2.00 -23.34 -10.40
C HIS A 204 2.35 -22.10 -9.56
N TYR A 205 2.04 -20.90 -10.05
CA TYR A 205 2.32 -19.62 -9.40
C TYR A 205 1.08 -18.75 -9.37
N TRP A 206 0.70 -18.26 -8.21
CA TRP A 206 -0.45 -17.40 -8.00
C TRP A 206 -0.07 -16.15 -7.21
N MET A 207 -0.35 -14.98 -7.74
CA MET A 207 -0.02 -13.66 -7.17
C MET A 207 -1.21 -12.70 -7.34
N PRO A 208 -2.22 -12.75 -6.46
CA PRO A 208 -3.37 -11.85 -6.53
C PRO A 208 -3.00 -10.43 -6.10
N PHE A 209 -3.57 -9.42 -6.79
CA PHE A 209 -3.34 -8.02 -6.52
C PHE A 209 -4.62 -7.16 -6.49
N ASN A 210 -5.75 -7.63 -7.05
CA ASN A 210 -7.01 -6.91 -7.01
C ASN A 210 -8.20 -7.86 -6.88
N GLY A 211 -8.70 -8.08 -5.66
CA GLY A 211 -9.76 -9.05 -5.40
C GLY A 211 -9.36 -10.44 -5.90
N GLY A 212 -10.14 -10.99 -6.84
CA GLY A 212 -9.84 -12.27 -7.49
C GLY A 212 -8.92 -12.17 -8.71
N VAL A 213 -8.42 -10.98 -9.04
CA VAL A 213 -7.52 -10.77 -10.19
C VAL A 213 -6.06 -10.90 -9.73
N GLY A 214 -5.28 -11.69 -10.45
CA GLY A 214 -3.87 -11.91 -10.13
C GLY A 214 -3.05 -12.32 -11.35
N ILE A 215 -1.75 -12.38 -11.17
CA ILE A 215 -0.77 -12.88 -12.13
C ILE A 215 -0.62 -14.39 -11.87
N HIS A 216 -0.71 -15.19 -12.94
CA HIS A 216 -0.52 -16.64 -12.83
C HIS A 216 -0.13 -17.27 -14.18
N ASP A 217 0.52 -18.42 -14.13
CA ASP A 217 0.72 -19.24 -15.33
C ASP A 217 -0.59 -19.92 -15.75
N LEU A 218 -0.68 -20.28 -17.03
CA LEU A 218 -1.81 -21.06 -17.54
C LEU A 218 -1.36 -22.02 -18.64
N ALA A 219 -1.15 -23.27 -18.27
CA ALA A 219 -0.63 -24.31 -19.16
C ALA A 219 -1.53 -24.57 -20.39
N SER A 220 -2.86 -24.43 -20.25
CA SER A 220 -3.81 -24.65 -21.33
C SER A 220 -3.68 -23.65 -22.49
N ARG A 221 -2.99 -22.52 -22.31
CA ARG A 221 -2.70 -21.59 -23.41
C ARG A 221 -1.55 -22.04 -24.31
N GLY A 222 -0.71 -22.96 -23.86
CA GLY A 222 0.49 -23.33 -24.60
C GLY A 222 1.38 -22.10 -24.84
N ASN A 223 1.58 -21.75 -26.11
CA ASN A 223 2.34 -20.56 -26.53
C ASN A 223 1.46 -19.38 -26.98
N ASN A 224 0.14 -19.43 -26.74
CA ASN A 224 -0.81 -18.42 -27.22
C ASN A 224 -0.92 -17.27 -26.18
N PHE A 225 0.00 -16.31 -26.29
CA PHE A 225 0.01 -15.09 -25.48
C PHE A 225 0.20 -13.85 -26.37
N GLY A 226 -0.23 -12.70 -25.87
CA GLY A 226 -0.06 -11.42 -26.54
C GLY A 226 -1.12 -11.12 -27.62
N GLY A 227 -0.88 -10.05 -28.38
CA GLY A 227 -1.70 -9.63 -29.50
C GLY A 227 -3.15 -9.35 -29.13
N ASP A 228 -4.05 -9.72 -30.03
CA ASP A 228 -5.50 -9.43 -29.91
C ASP A 228 -6.30 -10.53 -29.20
N ILE A 229 -5.64 -11.52 -28.59
CA ILE A 229 -6.31 -12.67 -27.96
C ILE A 229 -7.31 -12.19 -26.88
N TYR A 230 -6.94 -11.18 -26.09
CA TYR A 230 -7.79 -10.65 -25.00
C TYR A 230 -9.12 -10.06 -25.50
N LYS A 231 -9.24 -9.74 -26.78
CA LYS A 231 -10.44 -9.14 -27.36
C LYS A 231 -11.60 -10.13 -27.50
N THR A 232 -11.32 -11.43 -27.63
CA THR A 232 -12.32 -12.47 -27.88
C THR A 232 -12.10 -13.79 -27.15
N ASN A 233 -10.88 -14.03 -26.64
CA ASN A 233 -10.48 -15.23 -25.90
C ASN A 233 -9.56 -14.88 -24.71
N GLY A 234 -9.88 -13.80 -24.02
CA GLY A 234 -9.19 -13.34 -22.83
C GLY A 234 -9.46 -14.21 -21.60
N SER A 235 -8.94 -13.79 -20.48
CA SER A 235 -9.17 -14.39 -19.17
C SER A 235 -10.48 -13.88 -18.54
N HIS A 236 -10.75 -14.28 -17.30
CA HIS A 236 -11.82 -13.72 -16.48
C HIS A 236 -11.36 -12.45 -15.68
N GLY A 237 -10.29 -11.78 -16.15
CA GLY A 237 -9.71 -10.60 -15.54
C GLY A 237 -8.24 -10.77 -15.10
N CYS A 238 -7.80 -12.01 -14.86
CA CYS A 238 -6.42 -12.32 -14.46
C CYS A 238 -5.42 -12.08 -15.61
N ILE A 239 -4.15 -12.03 -15.24
CA ILE A 239 -3.04 -11.92 -16.16
C ILE A 239 -2.47 -13.31 -16.42
N ASN A 240 -2.91 -13.95 -17.51
CA ASN A 240 -2.35 -15.23 -17.92
C ASN A 240 -0.94 -15.03 -18.48
N THR A 241 0.01 -15.72 -17.93
CA THR A 241 1.45 -15.52 -18.13
C THR A 241 2.12 -16.84 -18.54
N PRO A 242 3.10 -16.84 -19.45
CA PRO A 242 3.95 -18.02 -19.68
C PRO A 242 4.59 -18.52 -18.39
N LEU A 243 4.70 -19.86 -18.24
CA LEU A 243 5.13 -20.51 -16.98
C LEU A 243 6.49 -19.98 -16.48
N GLU A 244 7.51 -19.91 -17.34
CA GLU A 244 8.85 -19.48 -16.93
C GLU A 244 8.89 -18.00 -16.51
N ALA A 245 8.11 -17.15 -17.18
CA ALA A 245 7.98 -15.75 -16.80
C ALA A 245 7.24 -15.61 -15.47
N ALA A 246 6.14 -16.36 -15.25
CA ALA A 246 5.41 -16.38 -14.00
C ALA A 246 6.30 -16.83 -12.83
N LYS A 247 7.15 -17.85 -13.05
CA LYS A 247 8.14 -18.32 -12.08
C LYS A 247 9.12 -17.21 -11.71
N THR A 248 9.75 -16.60 -12.70
CA THR A 248 10.75 -15.55 -12.47
C THR A 248 10.14 -14.34 -11.74
N ILE A 249 8.92 -13.93 -12.12
CA ILE A 249 8.20 -12.87 -11.43
C ILE A 249 7.91 -13.28 -9.98
N TYR A 250 7.40 -14.50 -9.77
CA TYR A 250 7.12 -15.03 -8.43
C TYR A 250 8.35 -15.01 -7.52
N GLU A 251 9.52 -15.40 -8.05
CA GLU A 251 10.79 -15.39 -7.31
C GLU A 251 11.31 -13.96 -7.03
N THR A 252 10.94 -13.01 -7.88
CA THR A 252 11.40 -11.60 -7.79
C THR A 252 10.54 -10.77 -6.83
N VAL A 253 9.21 -10.95 -6.87
CA VAL A 253 8.26 -10.12 -6.11
C VAL A 253 8.05 -10.63 -4.69
N SER A 254 7.59 -9.76 -3.80
CA SER A 254 7.15 -10.08 -2.45
C SER A 254 5.72 -9.57 -2.21
N VAL A 255 5.09 -10.00 -1.12
CA VAL A 255 3.83 -9.39 -0.67
C VAL A 255 4.04 -7.89 -0.49
N GLY A 256 3.09 -7.10 -0.99
CA GLY A 256 3.15 -5.64 -1.03
C GLY A 256 3.86 -5.07 -2.26
N THR A 257 4.48 -5.88 -3.14
CA THR A 257 5.05 -5.37 -4.40
C THR A 257 3.95 -4.74 -5.25
N PRO A 258 4.15 -3.49 -5.76
CA PRO A 258 3.16 -2.82 -6.59
C PRO A 258 3.04 -3.44 -7.98
N VAL A 259 1.80 -3.57 -8.44
CA VAL A 259 1.41 -3.96 -9.79
C VAL A 259 0.68 -2.79 -10.43
N ILE A 260 1.26 -2.24 -11.49
CA ILE A 260 0.73 -1.13 -12.28
C ILE A 260 0.03 -1.71 -13.51
N VAL A 261 -1.20 -1.29 -13.78
CA VAL A 261 -1.98 -1.73 -14.96
C VAL A 261 -2.55 -0.51 -15.68
N TYR A 262 -2.30 -0.39 -16.98
CA TYR A 262 -2.81 0.69 -17.84
C TYR A 262 -3.17 0.21 -19.24
#